data_036ec78d811f1196cb26aa91bba6d816
#
_entry.id   036ec78d811f1196cb26aa91bba6d816
#
_cell.length_a   1.000
_cell.length_b   1.000
_cell.length_c   1.000
_cell.angle_alpha   90.00
_cell.angle_beta   90.00
_cell.angle_gamma   90.00
#
_symmetry.space_group_name_H-M   'P 1'
#
loop_
_entity.id
_entity.type
_entity.pdbx_description
1 polymer ?
#
loop_
_entity_poly.entity_id
_entity_poly.type
_entity_poly.pdbx_seq_one_letter_code
_entity_poly.pdbx_strand_id
1 'polypeptide(L)' 'MTTAREFRDMDESELDTRLENARKELFNLRFQAATGRLDNSARVGAVKREIARALTVQREREIEAAEAPGARPSEES' A
#
# COMPACT_ATOMS: atom_id res chain seq x y z
N MET A 1 -11.74 1.33 7.11
CA MET A 1 -10.67 1.02 6.15
C MET A 1 -10.17 2.31 5.51
N THR A 2 -8.87 2.43 5.35
CA THR A 2 -8.26 3.63 4.80
C THR A 2 -8.53 3.71 3.30
N THR A 3 -9.02 4.86 2.85
CA THR A 3 -9.30 5.07 1.43
C THR A 3 -8.05 5.62 0.73
N ALA A 4 -8.07 5.59 -0.60
CA ALA A 4 -6.96 6.15 -1.36
C ALA A 4 -6.79 7.63 -1.08
N ARG A 5 -7.91 8.35 -0.85
CA ARG A 5 -7.82 9.77 -0.52
C ARG A 5 -7.07 9.99 0.79
N GLU A 6 -7.35 9.16 1.79
CA GLU A 6 -6.67 9.28 3.07
C GLU A 6 -5.19 9.01 2.92
N PHE A 7 -4.82 8.04 2.10
CA PHE A 7 -3.42 7.77 1.83
C PHE A 7 -2.75 8.94 1.12
N ARG A 8 -3.47 9.61 0.23
CA ARG A 8 -2.90 10.75 -0.48
C ARG A 8 -2.63 11.94 0.44
N ASP A 9 -3.36 12.04 1.53
CA ASP A 9 -3.18 13.11 2.49
C ASP A 9 -2.01 12.87 3.45
N MET A 10 -1.46 11.65 3.46
CA MET A 10 -0.37 11.31 4.35
C MET A 10 0.96 11.73 3.76
N ASP A 11 1.92 12.08 4.63
CA ASP A 11 3.26 12.31 4.12
C ASP A 11 3.92 10.95 3.84
N GLU A 12 5.11 11.00 3.25
CA GLU A 12 5.78 9.78 2.78
C GLU A 12 6.10 8.85 3.93
N SER A 13 6.57 9.41 5.04
CA SER A 13 6.93 8.61 6.21
C SER A 13 5.71 7.91 6.78
N GLU A 14 4.61 8.61 6.88
CA GLU A 14 3.38 8.05 7.42
C GLU A 14 2.83 6.95 6.50
N LEU A 15 2.90 7.20 5.21
CA LEU A 15 2.43 6.23 4.22
C LEU A 15 3.25 4.94 4.29
N ASP A 16 4.57 5.07 4.42
CA ASP A 16 5.45 3.91 4.55
C ASP A 16 5.13 3.11 5.80
N THR A 17 4.89 3.80 6.91
CA THR A 17 4.55 3.12 8.17
C THR A 17 3.24 2.35 8.03
N ARG A 18 2.25 2.98 7.41
CA ARG A 18 0.96 2.31 7.21
C ARG A 18 1.11 1.08 6.33
N LEU A 19 1.90 1.20 5.27
CA LEU A 19 2.12 0.08 4.37
C LEU A 19 2.82 -1.06 5.08
N GLU A 20 3.84 -0.74 5.85
CA GLU A 20 4.56 -1.77 6.58
C GLU A 20 3.67 -2.46 7.60
N ASN A 21 2.86 -1.69 8.32
CA ASN A 21 1.95 -2.27 9.29
C ASN A 21 0.93 -3.19 8.63
N ALA A 22 0.42 -2.78 7.47
CA ALA A 22 -0.54 -3.59 6.73
C ALA A 22 0.09 -4.90 6.25
N ARG A 23 1.35 -4.83 5.82
CA ARG A 23 2.06 -6.05 5.40
C ARG A 23 2.28 -7.01 6.55
N LYS A 24 2.60 -6.48 7.73
CA LYS A 24 2.76 -7.31 8.91
C LYS A 24 1.44 -7.97 9.29
N GLU A 25 0.35 -7.23 9.20
CA GLU A 25 -0.96 -7.79 9.50
C GLU A 25 -1.32 -8.88 8.51
N LEU A 26 -1.03 -8.67 7.23
CA LEU A 26 -1.31 -9.68 6.22
C LEU A 26 -0.51 -10.95 6.49
N PHE A 27 0.75 -10.80 6.87
CA PHE A 27 1.60 -11.93 7.19
C PHE A 27 1.00 -12.72 8.36
N ASN A 28 0.57 -12.02 9.40
CA ASN A 28 -0.06 -12.65 10.55
C ASN A 28 -1.32 -13.40 10.16
N LEU A 29 -2.16 -12.77 9.33
CA LEU A 29 -3.41 -13.40 8.90
C LEU A 29 -3.15 -14.66 8.09
N ARG A 30 -2.13 -14.61 7.23
CA ARG A 30 -1.76 -15.79 6.45
C ARG A 30 -1.28 -16.91 7.35
N PHE A 31 -0.52 -16.56 8.38
CA PHE A 31 -0.06 -17.55 9.33
C PHE A 31 -1.23 -18.18 10.06
N GLN A 32 -2.19 -17.36 10.50
CA GLN A 32 -3.38 -17.88 11.15
C GLN A 32 -4.17 -18.82 10.23
N ALA A 33 -4.29 -18.44 8.96
CA ALA A 33 -5.00 -19.28 7.99
C ALA A 33 -4.29 -20.62 7.84
N ALA A 34 -2.96 -20.60 7.78
CA ALA A 34 -2.18 -21.82 7.60
C ALA A 34 -2.32 -22.76 8.79
N THR A 35 -2.54 -22.21 9.99
CA THR A 35 -2.71 -23.03 11.19
C THR A 35 -4.16 -23.35 11.49
N GLY A 36 -5.08 -22.91 10.65
CA GLY A 36 -6.51 -23.16 10.83
C GLY A 36 -7.16 -22.28 11.90
N ARG A 37 -6.52 -21.20 12.26
CA ARG A 37 -7.02 -20.33 13.33
C ARG A 37 -7.68 -19.06 12.85
N LEU A 38 -7.79 -18.88 11.54
CA LEU A 38 -8.36 -17.65 10.99
C LEU A 38 -9.89 -17.72 11.05
N ASP A 39 -10.47 -16.81 11.81
CA ASP A 39 -11.92 -16.78 11.99
C ASP A 39 -12.63 -15.93 10.94
N ASN A 40 -11.91 -14.97 10.34
CA ASN A 40 -12.53 -14.02 9.43
C ASN A 40 -11.66 -13.81 8.21
N SER A 41 -11.95 -14.58 7.17
CA SER A 41 -11.16 -14.50 5.93
C SER A 41 -11.41 -13.19 5.19
N ALA A 42 -12.51 -12.50 5.46
CA ALA A 42 -12.75 -11.22 4.84
C ALA A 42 -11.71 -10.18 5.24
N ARG A 43 -11.12 -10.37 6.42
CA ARG A 43 -10.06 -9.47 6.88
C ARG A 43 -8.85 -9.53 5.97
N VAL A 44 -8.52 -10.72 5.47
CA VAL A 44 -7.41 -10.88 4.54
C VAL A 44 -7.64 -10.04 3.29
N GLY A 45 -8.85 -10.13 2.72
CA GLY A 45 -9.16 -9.33 1.54
C GLY A 45 -9.11 -7.84 1.81
N ALA A 46 -9.59 -7.41 2.99
CA ALA A 46 -9.57 -6.00 3.34
C ALA A 46 -8.14 -5.48 3.46
N VAL A 47 -7.25 -6.25 4.09
CA VAL A 47 -5.86 -5.84 4.26
C VAL A 47 -5.16 -5.80 2.91
N LYS A 48 -5.42 -6.79 2.05
CA LYS A 48 -4.84 -6.78 0.71
C LYS A 48 -5.24 -5.54 -0.07
N ARG A 49 -6.50 -5.14 0.02
CA ARG A 49 -6.97 -3.94 -0.66
C ARG A 49 -6.31 -2.69 -0.10
N GLU A 50 -6.11 -2.65 1.21
CA GLU A 50 -5.43 -1.52 1.81
C GLU A 50 -4.00 -1.41 1.31
N ILE A 51 -3.29 -2.54 1.24
CA ILE A 51 -1.93 -2.55 0.72
C ILE A 51 -1.92 -2.09 -0.74
N ALA A 52 -2.88 -2.57 -1.53
CA ALA A 52 -2.94 -2.17 -2.93
C ALA A 52 -3.17 -0.67 -3.08
N ARG A 53 -4.03 -0.10 -2.24
CA ARG A 53 -4.28 1.33 -2.30
C ARG A 53 -3.05 2.14 -1.91
N ALA A 54 -2.36 1.71 -0.85
CA ALA A 54 -1.15 2.40 -0.43
C ALA A 54 -0.08 2.33 -1.50
N LEU A 55 0.09 1.17 -2.12
CA LEU A 55 1.07 1.03 -3.19
C LEU A 55 0.71 1.88 -4.40
N THR A 56 -0.59 1.99 -4.69
CA THR A 56 -1.04 2.82 -5.80
C THR A 56 -0.67 4.28 -5.56
N VAL A 57 -0.89 4.77 -4.34
CA VAL A 57 -0.56 6.15 -4.02
C VAL A 57 0.94 6.37 -4.08
N GLN A 58 1.74 5.43 -3.57
CA GLN A 58 3.19 5.55 -3.67
C GLN A 58 3.62 5.60 -5.13
N ARG A 59 3.01 4.76 -5.96
CA ARG A 59 3.35 4.75 -7.38
C ARG A 59 2.98 6.06 -8.05
N GLU A 60 1.83 6.62 -7.68
CA GLU A 60 1.43 7.91 -8.22
C GLU A 60 2.44 8.99 -7.87
N ARG A 61 2.96 8.96 -6.64
CA ARG A 61 3.96 9.94 -6.22
C ARG A 61 5.26 9.78 -6.98
N GLU A 62 5.65 8.53 -7.25
CA GLU A 62 6.84 8.28 -8.04
C GLU A 62 6.68 8.80 -9.46
N ILE A 63 5.52 8.60 -10.03
CA ILE A 63 5.24 9.07 -11.39
C ILE A 63 5.26 10.59 -11.42
N GLU A 64 4.62 11.23 -10.44
CA GLU A 64 4.62 12.69 -10.37
C GLU A 64 6.03 13.23 -10.26
N ALA A 65 6.85 12.61 -9.43
CA ALA A 65 8.23 13.06 -9.27
C ALA A 65 9.01 12.88 -10.55
N ALA A 66 8.78 11.78 -11.26
CA ALA A 66 9.47 11.52 -12.51
C ALA A 66 9.03 12.48 -13.61
N GLU A 67 7.80 12.96 -13.54
CA GLU A 67 7.26 13.87 -14.54
C GLU A 67 7.43 15.33 -14.19
N ALA A 68 8.06 15.60 -13.03
CA ALA A 68 8.30 16.98 -12.64
C ALA A 68 9.18 17.67 -13.68
N PRO A 69 9.05 18.97 -13.86
CA PRO A 69 9.88 19.68 -14.81
C PRO A 69 11.36 19.43 -14.54
N GLY A 70 12.08 19.06 -15.59
CA GLY A 70 13.49 18.80 -15.48
C GLY A 70 13.86 17.42 -14.96
N ALA A 71 12.88 16.63 -14.59
CA ALA A 71 13.12 15.30 -14.03
C ALA A 71 12.52 14.19 -14.88
N ARG A 72 12.19 14.47 -16.11
CA ARG A 72 11.60 13.46 -16.99
C ARG A 72 12.59 12.35 -17.29
N PRO A 73 12.18 11.11 -17.14
CA PRO A 73 13.01 10.02 -17.66
C PRO A 73 12.97 10.07 -19.18
N SER A 74 13.99 9.69 -19.76
CA SER A 74 14.01 9.72 -21.21
C SER A 74 13.01 8.76 -21.77
N GLU A 75 12.51 8.66 -22.14
CA GLU A 75 11.73 7.96 -22.58
C GLU A 75 11.89 7.44 -23.49
N GLU A 76 12.26 7.59 -23.44
CA GLU A 76 12.39 7.31 -23.95
C GLU A 76 12.46 6.76 -24.28
N SER A 77 12.44 6.70 -24.31
CA SER A 77 12.37 6.10 -24.68
C SER A 77 11.99 5.81 -25.19
#